data_561655d7b5973a30b0e696b2905a7b4f
#
_entry.id   561655d7b5973a30b0e696b2905a7b4f
#
_cell.length_a   1.000
_cell.length_b   1.000
_cell.length_c   1.000
_cell.angle_alpha   90.00
_cell.angle_beta   90.00
_cell.angle_gamma   90.00
#
_symmetry.space_group_name_H-M   'P 1'
#
loop_
_entity.id
_entity.type
_entity.pdbx_description
1 polymer ?
#
loop_
_entity_poly.entity_id
_entity_poly.type
_entity_poly.pdbx_seq_one_letter_code
_entity_poly.pdbx_strand_id
1 'polypeptide(L)'
;MALNLHSRIASRVLLQMAQAPYRQEDDLYKLASGLAWEDWFTSKQTLRVDVSAHRSPLKSLNFATLKMKDAIVDRLRDVTGDRPNIDTTFPDIRVQVHLTATQASIYLDTSGEALFKRGWRDEKGDAPLKENLAAGILSMTGWLPSQTLF
;
A
#
# COMPACT_ATOMS: atom_id res chain seq x y z
N MET A 1 5.83 -8.09 10.75
CA MET A 1 6.19 -7.05 11.74
C MET A 1 7.68 -6.68 11.72
N ALA A 2 8.60 -7.65 11.75
CA ALA A 2 10.06 -7.39 11.77
C ALA A 2 10.55 -6.43 10.66
N LEU A 3 10.10 -6.59 9.41
CA LEU A 3 10.49 -5.71 8.29
C LEU A 3 10.11 -4.25 8.53
N ASN A 4 8.92 -3.98 9.10
CA ASN A 4 8.49 -2.61 9.42
C ASN A 4 9.35 -1.96 10.51
N LEU A 5 9.88 -2.75 11.45
CA LEU A 5 10.71 -2.25 12.54
C LEU A 5 12.17 -2.06 12.11
N HIS A 6 12.73 -3.02 11.38
CA HIS A 6 14.17 -3.11 11.16
C HIS A 6 14.64 -2.63 9.79
N SER A 7 13.77 -2.62 8.77
CA SER A 7 14.18 -2.18 7.44
C SER A 7 14.47 -0.68 7.41
N ARG A 8 15.66 -0.31 6.94
CA ARG A 8 16.07 1.08 6.71
C ARG A 8 15.93 1.48 5.24
N ILE A 9 15.84 0.49 4.34
CA ILE A 9 15.83 0.69 2.89
C ILE A 9 14.40 0.70 2.34
N ALA A 10 13.49 -0.13 2.88
CA ALA A 10 12.11 -0.19 2.42
C ALA A 10 11.38 1.13 2.69
N SER A 11 10.61 1.59 1.70
CA SER A 11 9.67 2.70 1.90
C SER A 11 8.37 2.25 2.56
N ARG A 12 7.90 1.05 2.21
CA ARG A 12 6.71 0.40 2.73
C ARG A 12 6.86 -1.10 2.69
N VAL A 13 6.10 -1.79 3.54
CA VAL A 13 5.94 -3.23 3.53
C VAL A 13 4.49 -3.53 3.19
N LEU A 14 4.28 -4.20 2.07
CA LEU A 14 2.97 -4.56 1.55
C LEU A 14 2.77 -6.06 1.68
N LEU A 15 1.63 -6.47 2.22
CA LEU A 15 1.21 -7.87 2.25
C LEU A 15 0.35 -8.15 1.01
N GLN A 16 0.78 -9.05 0.15
CA GLN A 16 -0.02 -9.46 -1.01
C GLN A 16 -1.20 -10.31 -0.55
N MET A 17 -2.40 -9.82 -0.79
CA MET A 17 -3.66 -10.48 -0.45
C MET A 17 -4.14 -11.40 -1.56
N ALA A 18 -4.03 -10.93 -2.81
CA ALA A 18 -4.41 -11.71 -3.99
C ALA A 18 -3.69 -11.23 -5.23
N GLN A 19 -3.62 -12.11 -6.23
CA GLN A 19 -3.23 -11.80 -7.59
C GLN A 19 -4.04 -12.65 -8.56
N ALA A 20 -4.60 -12.03 -9.59
CA ALA A 20 -5.37 -12.73 -10.62
C ALA A 20 -5.30 -11.99 -11.97
N PRO A 21 -5.53 -12.69 -13.08
CA PRO A 21 -5.73 -12.04 -14.36
C PRO A 21 -7.02 -11.24 -14.36
N TYR A 22 -7.03 -10.13 -15.08
CA TYR A 22 -8.19 -9.28 -15.25
C TYR A 22 -8.24 -8.71 -16.68
N ARG A 23 -9.43 -8.30 -17.12
CA ARG A 23 -9.66 -7.64 -18.42
C ARG A 23 -10.51 -6.38 -18.29
N GLN A 24 -11.38 -6.35 -17.29
CA GLN A 24 -12.36 -5.28 -17.07
C GLN A 24 -12.52 -5.01 -15.57
N GLU A 25 -13.18 -3.93 -15.24
CA GLU A 25 -13.34 -3.48 -13.85
C GLU A 25 -14.16 -4.44 -12.99
N ASP A 26 -15.09 -5.19 -13.59
CA ASP A 26 -15.88 -6.20 -12.87
C ASP A 26 -15.04 -7.40 -12.39
N ASP A 27 -13.94 -7.70 -13.08
CA ASP A 27 -13.01 -8.73 -12.61
C ASP A 27 -12.30 -8.28 -11.33
N LEU A 28 -11.99 -6.99 -11.23
CA LEU A 28 -11.42 -6.40 -10.00
C LEU A 28 -12.41 -6.46 -8.85
N TYR A 29 -13.69 -6.15 -9.10
CA TYR A 29 -14.73 -6.25 -8.09
C TYR A 29 -14.85 -7.69 -7.55
N LYS A 30 -14.91 -8.68 -8.44
CA LYS A 30 -14.99 -10.11 -8.05
C LYS A 30 -13.76 -10.54 -7.25
N LEU A 31 -12.56 -10.13 -7.68
CA LEU A 31 -11.33 -10.45 -6.97
C LEU A 31 -11.33 -9.88 -5.55
N ALA A 32 -11.71 -8.62 -5.39
CA ALA A 32 -11.71 -7.95 -4.09
C ALA A 32 -12.84 -8.46 -3.17
N SER A 33 -14.06 -8.66 -3.68
CA SER A 33 -15.19 -9.17 -2.89
C SER A 33 -15.00 -10.62 -2.44
N GLY A 34 -14.16 -11.40 -3.12
CA GLY A 34 -13.81 -12.77 -2.75
C GLY A 34 -12.82 -12.89 -1.59
N LEU A 35 -12.21 -11.79 -1.14
CA LEU A 35 -11.26 -11.79 -0.02
C LEU A 35 -11.99 -11.65 1.33
N ALA A 36 -11.49 -12.34 2.35
CA ALA A 36 -12.00 -12.25 3.71
C ALA A 36 -11.40 -11.03 4.42
N TRP A 37 -11.89 -9.85 4.09
CA TRP A 37 -11.40 -8.58 4.67
C TRP A 37 -11.68 -8.48 6.17
N GLU A 38 -12.74 -9.11 6.64
CA GLU A 38 -13.17 -9.21 8.03
C GLU A 38 -12.11 -9.83 8.96
N ASP A 39 -11.20 -10.64 8.42
CA ASP A 39 -10.08 -11.24 9.18
C ASP A 39 -8.96 -10.24 9.43
N TRP A 40 -8.93 -9.11 8.72
CA TRP A 40 -7.83 -8.15 8.73
C TRP A 40 -8.17 -6.83 9.40
N PHE A 41 -9.40 -6.38 9.26
CA PHE A 41 -9.85 -5.12 9.87
C PHE A 41 -11.37 -5.10 10.03
N THR A 42 -11.86 -4.16 10.82
CA THR A 42 -13.29 -4.02 11.16
C THR A 42 -13.92 -2.83 10.43
N SER A 43 -15.24 -2.81 10.36
CA SER A 43 -16.03 -1.68 9.80
C SER A 43 -15.86 -0.35 10.57
N LYS A 44 -15.29 -0.38 11.79
CA LYS A 44 -15.00 0.83 12.59
C LYS A 44 -13.77 1.59 12.12
N GLN A 45 -12.90 0.94 11.34
CA GLN A 45 -11.68 1.53 10.81
C GLN A 45 -11.96 2.20 9.47
N THR A 46 -11.28 3.33 9.24
CA THR A 46 -11.38 4.06 7.97
C THR A 46 -10.53 3.40 6.89
N LEU A 47 -11.03 3.40 5.65
CA LEU A 47 -10.42 2.74 4.51
C LEU A 47 -10.02 3.74 3.43
N ARG A 48 -8.87 3.49 2.82
CA ARG A 48 -8.45 4.10 1.55
C ARG A 48 -8.00 3.02 0.57
N VAL A 49 -8.39 3.17 -0.69
CA VAL A 49 -7.93 2.33 -1.80
C VAL A 49 -7.15 3.21 -2.78
N ASP A 50 -5.93 2.81 -3.09
CA ASP A 50 -5.08 3.44 -4.09
C ASP A 50 -4.82 2.45 -5.23
N VAL A 51 -5.12 2.85 -6.48
CA VAL A 51 -4.86 2.03 -7.67
C VAL A 51 -3.75 2.66 -8.49
N SER A 52 -2.73 1.87 -8.78
CA SER A 52 -1.65 2.20 -9.70
C SER A 52 -1.66 1.26 -10.90
N ALA A 53 -1.24 1.72 -12.06
CA ALA A 53 -1.24 0.89 -13.25
C ALA A 53 -0.01 1.10 -14.12
N HIS A 54 0.45 0.00 -14.71
CA HIS A 54 1.44 0.00 -15.78
C HIS A 54 0.90 -0.80 -16.97
N ARG A 55 0.59 -0.09 -18.09
CA ARG A 55 0.02 -0.69 -19.30
C ARG A 55 -1.31 -1.42 -19.09
N SER A 56 -2.14 -0.95 -18.17
CA SER A 56 -3.48 -1.52 -17.93
C SER A 56 -4.39 -1.31 -19.15
N PRO A 57 -5.25 -2.27 -19.50
CA PRO A 57 -6.27 -2.12 -20.53
C PRO A 57 -7.44 -1.22 -20.10
N LEU A 58 -7.57 -0.89 -18.80
CA LEU A 58 -8.67 -0.08 -18.29
C LEU A 58 -8.55 1.38 -18.71
N LYS A 59 -9.67 1.98 -19.10
CA LYS A 59 -9.73 3.37 -19.53
C LYS A 59 -9.66 4.39 -18.39
N SER A 60 -10.15 4.00 -17.20
CA SER A 60 -10.25 4.90 -16.05
C SER A 60 -9.76 4.22 -14.77
N LEU A 61 -8.61 4.66 -14.27
CA LEU A 61 -8.11 4.20 -12.96
C LEU A 61 -8.98 4.68 -11.80
N ASN A 62 -9.61 5.85 -11.95
CA ASN A 62 -10.53 6.35 -10.94
C ASN A 62 -11.75 5.43 -10.80
N PHE A 63 -12.32 4.97 -11.92
CA PHE A 63 -13.43 4.02 -11.90
C PHE A 63 -12.99 2.65 -11.31
N ALA A 64 -11.79 2.17 -11.66
CA ALA A 64 -11.21 0.97 -11.04
C ALA A 64 -11.06 1.12 -9.52
N THR A 65 -10.61 2.29 -9.05
CA THR A 65 -10.49 2.59 -7.60
C THR A 65 -11.85 2.54 -6.91
N LEU A 66 -12.89 3.13 -7.51
CA LEU A 66 -14.25 3.09 -6.97
C LEU A 66 -14.79 1.66 -6.92
N LYS A 67 -14.62 0.88 -7.99
CA LYS A 67 -15.02 -0.55 -8.02
C LYS A 67 -14.34 -1.38 -6.95
N MET A 68 -13.03 -1.20 -6.75
CA MET A 68 -12.28 -1.87 -5.71
C MET A 68 -12.76 -1.49 -4.31
N LYS A 69 -12.97 -0.19 -4.08
CA LYS A 69 -13.51 0.33 -2.82
C LYS A 69 -14.91 -0.27 -2.54
N ASP A 70 -15.80 -0.24 -3.53
CA ASP A 70 -17.16 -0.75 -3.38
C ASP A 70 -17.15 -2.26 -3.06
N ALA A 71 -16.30 -3.04 -3.72
CA ALA A 71 -16.16 -4.48 -3.45
C ALA A 71 -15.75 -4.78 -2.00
N ILE A 72 -14.79 -4.02 -1.45
CA ILE A 72 -14.34 -4.18 -0.06
C ILE A 72 -15.45 -3.79 0.93
N VAL A 73 -16.08 -2.65 0.67
CA VAL A 73 -17.17 -2.12 1.53
C VAL A 73 -18.38 -3.03 1.51
N ASP A 74 -18.77 -3.53 0.34
CA ASP A 74 -19.91 -4.45 0.20
C ASP A 74 -19.63 -5.77 0.92
N ARG A 75 -18.44 -6.35 0.76
CA ARG A 75 -18.03 -7.55 1.48
C ARG A 75 -18.13 -7.39 3.00
N LEU A 76 -17.58 -6.31 3.55
CA LEU A 76 -17.65 -6.05 4.99
C LEU A 76 -19.09 -5.85 5.45
N ARG A 77 -19.90 -5.08 4.70
CA ARG A 77 -21.33 -4.91 5.02
C ARG A 77 -22.08 -6.24 5.02
N ASP A 78 -21.84 -7.09 4.04
CA ASP A 78 -22.56 -8.35 3.89
C ASP A 78 -22.22 -9.34 5.02
N VAL A 79 -20.96 -9.31 5.53
CA VAL A 79 -20.51 -10.20 6.60
C VAL A 79 -20.76 -9.62 7.99
N THR A 80 -20.54 -8.32 8.18
CA THR A 80 -20.59 -7.69 9.52
C THR A 80 -21.86 -6.87 9.76
N GLY A 81 -22.66 -6.62 8.73
CA GLY A 81 -23.84 -5.75 8.78
C GLY A 81 -23.51 -4.25 8.75
N ASP A 82 -22.23 -3.89 8.73
CA ASP A 82 -21.78 -2.50 8.90
C ASP A 82 -20.77 -2.11 7.81
N ARG A 83 -20.64 -0.83 7.52
CA ARG A 83 -19.77 -0.29 6.44
C ARG A 83 -18.62 0.52 7.01
N PRO A 84 -17.38 0.31 6.55
CA PRO A 84 -16.27 1.19 6.89
C PRO A 84 -16.46 2.58 6.25
N ASN A 85 -16.03 3.61 6.96
CA ASN A 85 -15.92 4.96 6.42
C ASN A 85 -14.67 5.09 5.54
N ILE A 86 -14.75 6.00 4.56
CA ILE A 86 -13.63 6.32 3.69
C ILE A 86 -12.95 7.58 4.20
N ASP A 87 -11.64 7.48 4.44
CA ASP A 87 -10.77 8.63 4.73
C ASP A 87 -9.56 8.59 3.79
N THR A 88 -9.46 9.62 2.93
CA THR A 88 -8.36 9.71 1.95
C THR A 88 -7.13 10.43 2.51
N THR A 89 -7.25 11.06 3.67
CA THR A 89 -6.18 11.85 4.28
C THR A 89 -5.43 11.05 5.34
N PHE A 90 -6.14 10.54 6.33
CA PHE A 90 -5.60 9.78 7.46
C PHE A 90 -6.31 8.43 7.65
N PRO A 91 -6.29 7.55 6.66
CA PRO A 91 -6.96 6.26 6.77
C PRO A 91 -6.24 5.34 7.77
N ASP A 92 -7.03 4.56 8.52
CA ASP A 92 -6.49 3.48 9.36
C ASP A 92 -5.95 2.34 8.51
N ILE A 93 -6.66 2.02 7.42
CA ILE A 93 -6.36 0.92 6.51
C ILE A 93 -6.12 1.46 5.10
N ARG A 94 -5.00 1.06 4.51
CA ARG A 94 -4.68 1.33 3.10
C ARG A 94 -4.59 0.04 2.32
N VAL A 95 -5.39 -0.04 1.26
CA VAL A 95 -5.32 -1.10 0.26
C VAL A 95 -4.68 -0.53 -1.00
N GLN A 96 -3.61 -1.16 -1.46
CA GLN A 96 -2.94 -0.79 -2.70
C GLN A 96 -3.22 -1.84 -3.76
N VAL A 97 -3.57 -1.39 -4.96
CA VAL A 97 -3.82 -2.24 -6.12
C VAL A 97 -2.84 -1.87 -7.21
N HIS A 98 -2.14 -2.86 -7.73
CA HIS A 98 -1.26 -2.69 -8.87
C HIS A 98 -1.78 -3.46 -10.06
N LEU A 99 -2.02 -2.74 -11.17
CA LEU A 99 -2.52 -3.29 -12.41
C LEU A 99 -1.40 -3.30 -13.45
N THR A 100 -1.15 -4.47 -14.03
CA THR A 100 -0.31 -4.60 -15.23
C THR A 100 -1.19 -4.75 -16.47
N ALA A 101 -0.59 -5.11 -17.61
CA ALA A 101 -1.36 -5.38 -18.83
C ALA A 101 -2.35 -6.56 -18.67
N THR A 102 -2.05 -7.53 -17.80
CA THR A 102 -2.80 -8.79 -17.69
C THR A 102 -3.15 -9.20 -16.26
N GLN A 103 -2.50 -8.63 -15.25
CA GLN A 103 -2.61 -9.05 -13.85
C GLN A 103 -3.02 -7.89 -12.95
N ALA A 104 -3.92 -8.17 -12.03
CA ALA A 104 -4.24 -7.33 -10.90
C ALA A 104 -3.67 -7.93 -9.61
N SER A 105 -2.95 -7.16 -8.84
CA SER A 105 -2.40 -7.55 -7.54
C SER A 105 -2.95 -6.63 -6.45
N ILE A 106 -3.47 -7.21 -5.38
CA ILE A 106 -4.06 -6.50 -4.25
C ILE A 106 -3.14 -6.65 -3.05
N TYR A 107 -2.84 -5.55 -2.39
CA TYR A 107 -1.95 -5.51 -1.23
C TYR A 107 -2.60 -4.77 -0.07
N LEU A 108 -2.38 -5.27 1.14
CA LEU A 108 -2.64 -4.54 2.38
C LEU A 108 -1.35 -3.84 2.80
N ASP A 109 -1.40 -2.51 2.99
CA ASP A 109 -0.26 -1.74 3.49
C ASP A 109 -0.14 -1.94 5.01
N THR A 110 0.97 -2.56 5.43
CA THR A 110 1.24 -2.84 6.84
C THR A 110 2.10 -1.78 7.51
N SER A 111 2.49 -0.73 6.79
CA SER A 111 3.43 0.29 7.27
C SER A 111 2.76 1.54 7.82
N GLY A 112 1.57 1.88 7.33
CA GLY A 112 0.91 3.15 7.63
C GLY A 112 1.67 4.34 7.00
N GLU A 113 2.42 5.10 7.78
CA GLU A 113 3.36 6.11 7.27
C GLU A 113 4.55 5.45 6.56
N ALA A 114 5.17 6.21 5.65
CA ALA A 114 6.37 5.74 4.96
C ALA A 114 7.52 5.51 5.97
N LEU A 115 8.18 4.36 5.89
CA LEU A 115 9.15 3.91 6.89
C LEU A 115 10.38 4.81 7.03
N PHE A 116 10.71 5.61 6.02
CA PHE A 116 11.80 6.57 6.12
C PHE A 116 11.45 7.82 6.94
N LYS A 117 10.15 8.07 7.23
CA LYS A 117 9.69 9.19 8.06
C LYS A 117 9.74 8.84 9.55
N ARG A 118 10.90 8.45 10.06
CA ARG A 118 11.07 8.06 11.48
C ARG A 118 11.48 9.20 12.40
N GLY A 119 11.55 10.43 11.87
CA GLY A 119 11.87 11.62 12.68
C GLY A 119 13.33 11.73 13.10
N TRP A 120 14.25 11.03 12.44
CA TRP A 120 15.69 11.09 12.77
C TRP A 120 16.40 12.32 12.21
N ARG A 121 15.75 13.04 11.30
CA ARG A 121 16.32 14.23 10.67
C ARG A 121 15.78 15.47 11.36
N ASP A 122 16.65 16.20 12.04
CA ASP A 122 16.31 17.46 12.72
C ASP A 122 16.27 18.64 11.73
N GLU A 123 17.26 18.72 10.82
CA GLU A 123 17.34 19.78 9.81
C GLU A 123 17.06 19.23 8.41
N LYS A 124 16.22 19.94 7.66
CA LYS A 124 15.89 19.63 6.27
C LYS A 124 16.35 20.78 5.41
N GLY A 125 17.31 20.51 4.51
CA GLY A 125 17.62 21.43 3.41
C GLY A 125 16.50 21.52 2.38
N ASP A 126 16.67 22.35 1.37
CA ASP A 126 15.65 22.61 0.34
C ASP A 126 15.28 21.35 -0.48
N ALA A 127 16.23 20.46 -0.71
CA ALA A 127 16.03 19.22 -1.47
C ALA A 127 16.73 18.03 -0.80
N PRO A 128 16.23 17.55 0.34
CA PRO A 128 16.91 16.51 1.10
C PRO A 128 16.79 15.13 0.44
N LEU A 129 17.90 14.38 0.43
CA LEU A 129 17.90 12.97 0.05
C LEU A 129 17.01 12.18 1.04
N LYS A 130 16.14 11.31 0.55
CA LYS A 130 15.32 10.45 1.41
C LYS A 130 16.19 9.50 2.22
N GLU A 131 15.88 9.32 3.50
CA GLU A 131 16.68 8.52 4.44
C GLU A 131 16.84 7.06 3.98
N ASN A 132 15.80 6.46 3.40
CA ASN A 132 15.86 5.11 2.87
C ASN A 132 16.77 5.00 1.63
N LEU A 133 16.82 6.04 0.80
CA LEU A 133 17.73 6.08 -0.34
C LEU A 133 19.19 6.24 0.12
N ALA A 134 19.44 7.12 1.09
CA ALA A 134 20.76 7.27 1.71
C ALA A 134 21.24 5.94 2.32
N ALA A 135 20.38 5.25 3.08
CA ALA A 135 20.68 3.95 3.65
C ALA A 135 20.97 2.89 2.58
N GLY A 136 20.25 2.92 1.46
CA GLY A 136 20.50 2.03 0.31
C GLY A 136 21.86 2.27 -0.33
N ILE A 137 22.22 3.54 -0.56
CA ILE A 137 23.53 3.93 -1.12
C ILE A 137 24.65 3.44 -0.19
N LEU A 138 24.58 3.76 1.11
CA LEU A 138 25.58 3.31 2.08
C LEU A 138 25.72 1.79 2.13
N SER A 139 24.60 1.07 2.07
CA SER A 139 24.60 -0.38 2.02
C SER A 139 25.32 -0.95 0.79
N MET A 140 25.20 -0.26 -0.36
CA MET A 140 25.86 -0.66 -1.61
C MET A 140 27.37 -0.35 -1.63
N THR A 141 27.82 0.63 -0.86
CA THR A 141 29.27 0.98 -0.77
C THR A 141 30.06 0.02 0.11
N GLY A 142 29.39 -0.85 0.88
CA GLY A 142 30.07 -1.69 1.87
C GLY A 142 30.62 -0.92 3.07
N TRP A 143 30.19 0.34 3.27
CA TRP A 143 30.61 1.15 4.42
C TRP A 143 30.28 0.48 5.75
N LEU A 144 31.22 0.52 6.68
CA LEU A 144 31.08 0.02 8.04
C LEU A 144 31.02 1.16 9.04
N PRO A 145 30.26 1.06 10.15
CA PRO A 145 30.14 2.10 11.16
C PRO A 145 31.47 2.50 11.83
N SER A 146 32.50 1.66 11.72
CA SER A 146 33.86 1.95 12.19
C SER A 146 34.69 2.86 11.25
N GLN A 147 34.18 3.14 10.06
CA GLN A 147 34.86 3.95 9.05
C GLN A 147 34.33 5.39 9.09
N THR A 148 35.22 6.37 8.93
CA THR A 148 34.81 7.77 8.80
C THR A 148 34.16 8.00 7.44
N LEU A 149 33.05 8.70 7.42
CA LEU A 149 32.34 9.11 6.22
C LEU A 149 32.59 10.61 6.02
N PHE A 150 33.14 11.00 4.87
CA PHE A 150 33.37 12.39 4.50
C PHE A 150 32.37 12.89 3.47
#